data_7f53ae80eaccdbec5c6d89ad972ecd83
#
_entry.id   7f53ae80eaccdbec5c6d89ad972ecd83
#
_cell.length_a   1.000
_cell.length_b   1.000
_cell.length_c   1.000
_cell.angle_alpha   90.00
_cell.angle_beta   90.00
_cell.angle_gamma   90.00
#
_symmetry.space_group_name_H-M   'P 1'
#
loop_
_entity.id
_entity.type
_entity.pdbx_description
1 polymer ?
#
loop_
_entity_poly.entity_id
_entity_poly.type
_entity_poly.pdbx_seq_one_letter_code
_entity_poly.pdbx_strand_id
1 'polypeptide(L)'
;MKKLLAYPLSVLYYFSFGSFLIVFHGLQWLAFYGLGYTAHKSTLDLLNFFILRCLNLLGTRIVFDLKAELPVRRSIIFVVNHQSTYDIPPIIWHLRKFHPKFISKIELGKGIPSVSFNLRHGGSVLIDRKKPKLALNQIKAFGKQLNKKKYSAVIFPEGTRSKNGKPKKFQKSGLLCLFETMPEAVVVPISVGNSWRFGTHNYFPMPLGLKLHLTVHGPHQIDHENPLDFIERLEKEIHQEVAEK
;
A
#
# COMPACT_ATOMS: atom_id res chain seq x y z
N MET A 1 25.77 7.83 -20.55
CA MET A 1 25.55 8.93 -19.62
C MET A 1 24.48 8.59 -18.55
N LYS A 2 23.21 8.25 -18.89
CA LYS A 2 22.17 7.96 -17.86
C LYS A 2 22.56 6.86 -16.85
N LYS A 3 23.20 5.76 -17.29
CA LYS A 3 23.64 4.69 -16.40
C LYS A 3 24.71 5.15 -15.38
N LEU A 4 25.63 6.00 -15.80
CA LEU A 4 26.69 6.50 -14.90
C LEU A 4 26.13 7.42 -13.81
N LEU A 5 25.16 8.29 -14.17
CA LEU A 5 24.47 9.17 -13.23
C LEU A 5 23.56 8.41 -12.25
N ALA A 6 23.11 7.20 -12.60
CA ALA A 6 22.26 6.40 -11.73
C ALA A 6 22.95 6.01 -10.42
N TYR A 7 24.26 5.78 -10.41
CA TYR A 7 24.98 5.40 -9.20
C TYR A 7 25.01 6.50 -8.13
N PRO A 8 25.55 7.71 -8.39
CA PRO A 8 25.57 8.76 -7.38
C PRO A 8 24.18 9.20 -6.95
N LEU A 9 23.21 9.26 -7.88
CA LEU A 9 21.83 9.59 -7.53
C LEU A 9 21.17 8.51 -6.66
N SER A 10 21.50 7.23 -6.86
CA SER A 10 21.01 6.15 -6.00
C SER A 10 21.59 6.25 -4.57
N VAL A 11 22.88 6.60 -4.44
CA VAL A 11 23.50 6.85 -3.14
C VAL A 11 22.79 8.00 -2.42
N LEU A 12 22.59 9.13 -3.11
CA LEU A 12 21.88 10.28 -2.56
C LEU A 12 20.44 9.92 -2.16
N TYR A 13 19.75 9.15 -3.02
CA TYR A 13 18.41 8.65 -2.73
C TYR A 13 18.39 7.81 -1.44
N TYR A 14 19.25 6.79 -1.32
CA TYR A 14 19.26 5.91 -0.15
C TYR A 14 19.70 6.63 1.12
N PHE A 15 20.62 7.56 1.03
CA PHE A 15 20.98 8.41 2.15
C PHE A 15 19.79 9.24 2.64
N SER A 16 19.11 9.94 1.72
CA SER A 16 17.93 10.75 2.05
C SER A 16 16.78 9.90 2.58
N PHE A 17 16.48 8.79 1.91
CA PHE A 17 15.43 7.84 2.30
C PHE A 17 15.68 7.27 3.69
N GLY A 18 16.91 6.79 3.98
CA GLY A 18 17.29 6.26 5.28
C GLY A 18 17.24 7.32 6.38
N SER A 19 17.71 8.53 6.09
CA SER A 19 17.65 9.67 7.04
C SER A 19 16.20 9.99 7.42
N PHE A 20 15.30 10.06 6.46
CA PHE A 20 13.87 10.28 6.76
C PHE A 20 13.27 9.14 7.58
N LEU A 21 13.60 7.89 7.30
CA LEU A 21 13.11 6.76 8.10
C LEU A 21 13.57 6.87 9.56
N ILE A 22 14.81 7.28 9.81
CA ILE A 22 15.37 7.41 11.17
C ILE A 22 14.73 8.60 11.89
N VAL A 23 14.74 9.78 11.28
CA VAL A 23 14.17 11.01 11.88
C VAL A 23 12.70 10.81 12.20
N PHE A 24 11.93 10.32 11.24
CA PHE A 24 10.50 10.09 11.44
C PHE A 24 10.21 8.93 12.40
N HIS A 25 11.15 8.02 12.65
CA HIS A 25 10.98 7.01 13.69
C HIS A 25 10.87 7.64 15.07
N GLY A 26 11.76 8.58 15.39
CA GLY A 26 11.69 9.37 16.63
C GLY A 26 10.43 10.22 16.71
N LEU A 27 10.08 10.91 15.61
CA LEU A 27 8.86 11.73 15.56
C LEU A 27 7.58 10.90 15.71
N GLN A 28 7.50 9.73 15.10
CA GLN A 28 6.36 8.81 15.27
C GLN A 28 6.23 8.30 16.70
N TRP A 29 7.37 7.99 17.35
CA TRP A 29 7.41 7.55 18.73
C TRP A 29 6.88 8.65 19.66
N LEU A 30 7.41 9.87 19.55
CA LEU A 30 6.96 11.03 20.32
C LEU A 30 5.47 11.34 20.06
N ALA A 31 5.06 11.35 18.80
CA ALA A 31 3.69 11.63 18.44
C ALA A 31 2.72 10.58 19.00
N PHE A 32 3.08 9.29 18.93
CA PHE A 32 2.21 8.20 19.37
C PHE A 32 2.02 8.20 20.89
N TYR A 33 3.12 8.28 21.65
CA TYR A 33 3.07 8.23 23.12
C TYR A 33 2.72 9.56 23.78
N GLY A 34 3.07 10.70 23.16
CA GLY A 34 2.81 12.01 23.72
C GLY A 34 1.49 12.64 23.28
N LEU A 35 1.08 12.45 22.01
CA LEU A 35 -0.06 13.17 21.40
C LEU A 35 -1.13 12.23 20.81
N GLY A 36 -0.88 10.93 20.81
CA GLY A 36 -1.83 9.91 20.39
C GLY A 36 -1.93 9.70 18.86
N TYR A 37 -2.98 8.95 18.46
CA TYR A 37 -3.14 8.43 17.10
C TYR A 37 -3.13 9.51 16.01
N THR A 38 -3.81 10.64 16.21
CA THR A 38 -3.94 11.67 15.16
C THR A 38 -2.58 12.29 14.81
N ALA A 39 -1.76 12.58 15.81
CA ALA A 39 -0.41 13.09 15.61
C ALA A 39 0.50 12.05 14.96
N HIS A 40 0.42 10.78 15.42
CA HIS A 40 1.16 9.68 14.79
C HIS A 40 0.77 9.50 13.31
N LYS A 41 -0.53 9.58 13.00
CA LYS A 41 -1.01 9.49 11.62
C LYS A 41 -0.49 10.64 10.76
N SER A 42 -0.48 11.87 11.28
CA SER A 42 0.04 13.04 10.56
C SER A 42 1.54 12.92 10.29
N THR A 43 2.32 12.43 11.26
CA THR A 43 3.76 12.15 11.06
C THR A 43 3.99 11.07 10.02
N LEU A 44 3.14 10.03 9.99
CA LEU A 44 3.21 9.00 8.95
C LEU A 44 2.91 9.55 7.55
N ASP A 45 1.87 10.38 7.42
CA ASP A 45 1.52 11.00 6.14
C ASP A 45 2.67 11.86 5.63
N LEU A 46 3.26 12.66 6.52
CA LEU A 46 4.40 13.53 6.18
C LEU A 46 5.66 12.72 5.81
N LEU A 47 5.94 11.63 6.51
CA LEU A 47 7.01 10.70 6.11
C LEU A 47 6.80 10.22 4.68
N ASN A 48 5.60 9.75 4.33
CA ASN A 48 5.34 9.23 3.00
C ASN A 48 5.43 10.33 1.93
N PHE A 49 5.06 11.57 2.24
CA PHE A 49 5.32 12.72 1.37
C PHE A 49 6.83 12.85 1.08
N PHE A 50 7.69 12.84 2.11
CA PHE A 50 9.14 12.96 1.92
C PHE A 50 9.74 11.77 1.19
N ILE A 51 9.25 10.54 1.45
CA ILE A 51 9.67 9.35 0.68
C ILE A 51 9.38 9.53 -0.81
N LEU A 52 8.21 10.09 -1.17
CA LEU A 52 7.90 10.40 -2.57
C LEU A 52 8.82 11.48 -3.13
N ARG A 53 9.22 12.48 -2.32
CA ARG A 53 10.22 13.48 -2.74
C ARG A 53 11.60 12.88 -2.96
N CYS A 54 12.01 11.90 -2.13
CA CYS A 54 13.26 11.14 -2.39
C CYS A 54 13.23 10.47 -3.77
N LEU A 55 12.11 9.86 -4.17
CA LEU A 55 11.99 9.28 -5.51
C LEU A 55 12.14 10.32 -6.63
N ASN A 56 11.78 11.57 -6.39
CA ASN A 56 11.99 12.62 -7.37
C ASN A 56 13.48 12.96 -7.61
N LEU A 57 14.38 12.67 -6.64
CA LEU A 57 15.84 12.77 -6.86
C LEU A 57 16.32 11.86 -8.00
N LEU A 58 15.63 10.75 -8.21
CA LEU A 58 15.87 9.83 -9.32
C LEU A 58 15.14 10.25 -10.61
N GLY A 59 14.48 11.41 -10.63
CA GLY A 59 13.62 11.83 -11.72
C GLY A 59 12.33 11.04 -11.85
N THR A 60 11.98 10.22 -10.84
CA THR A 60 10.73 9.46 -10.83
C THR A 60 9.54 10.42 -10.76
N ARG A 61 8.55 10.18 -11.61
CA ARG A 61 7.26 10.89 -11.59
C ARG A 61 6.16 9.95 -11.13
N ILE A 62 5.34 10.41 -10.19
CA ILE A 62 4.17 9.67 -9.73
C ILE A 62 2.97 10.24 -10.46
N VAL A 63 2.32 9.40 -11.24
CA VAL A 63 1.08 9.70 -11.93
C VAL A 63 -0.05 9.10 -11.12
N PHE A 64 -0.79 9.96 -10.43
CA PHE A 64 -1.97 9.57 -9.65
C PHE A 64 -3.21 9.95 -10.43
N ASP A 65 -3.99 8.95 -10.80
CA ASP A 65 -5.22 9.09 -11.57
C ASP A 65 -6.40 8.58 -10.73
N LEU A 66 -7.33 9.47 -10.42
CA LEU A 66 -8.56 9.17 -9.68
C LEU A 66 -9.74 9.19 -10.64
N LYS A 67 -10.25 8.00 -11.01
CA LYS A 67 -11.30 7.85 -12.01
C LYS A 67 -12.70 8.28 -11.52
N ALA A 68 -12.93 8.29 -10.20
CA ALA A 68 -14.21 8.68 -9.61
C ALA A 68 -14.03 9.22 -8.19
N GLU A 69 -14.95 10.02 -7.72
CA GLU A 69 -14.98 10.45 -6.32
C GLU A 69 -15.21 9.28 -5.38
N LEU A 70 -14.48 9.26 -4.27
CA LEU A 70 -14.58 8.23 -3.25
C LEU A 70 -15.42 8.72 -2.06
N PRO A 71 -16.25 7.86 -1.45
CA PRO A 71 -17.12 8.23 -0.33
C PRO A 71 -16.33 8.50 0.95
N VAL A 72 -16.39 9.72 1.47
CA VAL A 72 -15.55 10.19 2.59
C VAL A 72 -15.96 9.60 3.96
N ARG A 73 -17.22 9.17 4.14
CA ARG A 73 -17.74 8.72 5.44
C ARG A 73 -18.06 7.23 5.51
N ARG A 74 -17.53 6.45 4.57
CA ARG A 74 -17.69 4.99 4.53
C ARG A 74 -16.33 4.31 4.63
N SER A 75 -16.33 3.09 5.17
CA SER A 75 -15.16 2.23 5.07
C SER A 75 -14.94 1.83 3.62
N ILE A 76 -13.66 1.76 3.21
CA ILE A 76 -13.28 1.35 1.86
C ILE A 76 -12.36 0.14 1.97
N ILE A 77 -12.52 -0.81 1.06
CA ILE A 77 -11.59 -1.91 0.84
C ILE A 77 -10.85 -1.61 -0.47
N PHE A 78 -9.63 -1.11 -0.36
CA PHE A 78 -8.75 -0.92 -1.50
C PHE A 78 -8.12 -2.25 -1.90
N VAL A 79 -8.41 -2.71 -3.11
CA VAL A 79 -7.88 -3.94 -3.71
C VAL A 79 -6.80 -3.54 -4.70
N VAL A 80 -5.56 -3.96 -4.47
CA VAL A 80 -4.40 -3.43 -5.20
C VAL A 80 -3.53 -4.56 -5.73
N ASN A 81 -3.09 -4.52 -6.99
CA ASN A 81 -2.02 -5.39 -7.46
C ASN A 81 -0.69 -5.00 -6.80
N HIS A 82 0.27 -5.92 -6.74
CA HIS A 82 1.51 -5.69 -5.98
C HIS A 82 2.75 -5.90 -6.82
N GLN A 83 3.51 -4.84 -7.05
CA GLN A 83 4.73 -4.89 -7.85
C GLN A 83 5.99 -4.60 -7.03
N SER A 84 5.90 -3.71 -6.02
CA SER A 84 7.08 -3.25 -5.28
C SER A 84 6.70 -2.77 -3.87
N THR A 85 7.69 -2.59 -3.00
CA THR A 85 7.53 -1.85 -1.75
C THR A 85 7.20 -0.36 -1.99
N TYR A 86 7.52 0.15 -3.16
CA TYR A 86 7.22 1.53 -3.57
C TYR A 86 5.76 1.76 -3.96
N ASP A 87 4.91 0.73 -3.94
CA ASP A 87 3.45 0.87 -4.09
C ASP A 87 2.82 1.54 -2.86
N ILE A 88 3.43 1.35 -1.68
CA ILE A 88 2.85 1.76 -0.39
C ILE A 88 2.85 3.29 -0.17
N PRO A 89 3.97 4.02 -0.35
CA PRO A 89 4.02 5.46 -0.08
C PRO A 89 2.99 6.29 -0.85
N PRO A 90 2.76 6.08 -2.17
CA PRO A 90 1.75 6.84 -2.89
C PRO A 90 0.32 6.52 -2.42
N ILE A 91 0.03 5.26 -2.05
CA ILE A 91 -1.27 4.89 -1.48
C ILE A 91 -1.51 5.64 -0.16
N ILE A 92 -0.53 5.62 0.77
CA ILE A 92 -0.66 6.31 2.06
C ILE A 92 -0.86 7.81 1.83
N TRP A 93 -0.03 8.45 1.01
CA TRP A 93 -0.07 9.89 0.82
C TRP A 93 -1.33 10.37 0.10
N HIS A 94 -1.65 9.78 -1.04
CA HIS A 94 -2.78 10.26 -1.86
C HIS A 94 -4.14 9.89 -1.25
N LEU A 95 -4.23 8.73 -0.57
CA LEU A 95 -5.46 8.26 0.06
C LEU A 95 -5.52 8.51 1.58
N ARG A 96 -4.66 9.38 2.12
CA ARG A 96 -4.54 9.66 3.57
C ARG A 96 -5.86 10.05 4.25
N LYS A 97 -6.79 10.68 3.52
CA LYS A 97 -8.12 11.05 4.04
C LYS A 97 -8.97 9.84 4.44
N PHE A 98 -8.70 8.69 3.84
CA PHE A 98 -9.45 7.44 4.06
C PHE A 98 -8.80 6.53 5.12
N HIS A 99 -7.74 6.98 5.80
CA HIS A 99 -7.03 6.22 6.82
C HIS A 99 -6.65 4.79 6.36
N PRO A 100 -5.91 4.61 5.25
CA PRO A 100 -5.57 3.29 4.72
C PRO A 100 -4.73 2.49 5.71
N LYS A 101 -5.16 1.26 6.02
CA LYS A 101 -4.49 0.31 6.90
C LYS A 101 -4.20 -0.97 6.13
N PHE A 102 -3.04 -1.54 6.33
CA PHE A 102 -2.51 -2.61 5.48
C PHE A 102 -2.53 -3.96 6.15
N ILE A 103 -2.78 -5.00 5.34
CA ILE A 103 -2.52 -6.39 5.70
C ILE A 103 -1.08 -6.69 5.27
N SER A 104 -0.19 -6.83 6.24
CA SER A 104 1.25 -6.96 6.02
C SER A 104 1.83 -8.23 6.58
N LYS A 105 2.99 -8.66 6.08
CA LYS A 105 3.72 -9.80 6.63
C LYS A 105 4.25 -9.51 8.03
N ILE A 106 4.21 -10.51 8.92
CA ILE A 106 4.66 -10.38 10.31
C ILE A 106 6.13 -9.96 10.43
N GLU A 107 6.98 -10.39 9.49
CA GLU A 107 8.40 -10.05 9.47
C GLU A 107 8.65 -8.55 9.32
N LEU A 108 7.76 -7.82 8.66
CA LEU A 108 7.86 -6.37 8.49
C LEU A 108 7.59 -5.58 9.78
N GLY A 109 7.07 -6.25 10.80
CA GLY A 109 6.87 -5.66 12.13
C GLY A 109 8.16 -5.41 12.91
N LYS A 110 9.33 -5.78 12.39
CA LYS A 110 10.64 -5.62 13.05
C LYS A 110 11.70 -5.11 12.08
N GLY A 111 12.69 -4.38 12.62
CA GLY A 111 13.97 -4.08 11.96
C GLY A 111 13.97 -2.89 11.00
N ILE A 112 12.83 -2.30 10.62
CA ILE A 112 12.78 -1.17 9.68
C ILE A 112 12.29 0.09 10.44
N PRO A 113 13.16 1.09 10.68
CA PRO A 113 12.75 2.33 11.34
C PRO A 113 11.50 2.93 10.69
N SER A 114 10.65 3.56 11.48
CA SER A 114 9.35 4.12 11.07
C SER A 114 8.35 3.09 10.56
N VAL A 115 8.72 2.25 9.58
CA VAL A 115 7.83 1.27 8.95
C VAL A 115 7.34 0.24 9.96
N SER A 116 8.26 -0.44 10.66
CA SER A 116 7.90 -1.46 11.64
C SER A 116 7.11 -0.89 12.81
N PHE A 117 7.42 0.34 13.23
CA PHE A 117 6.68 1.05 14.27
C PHE A 117 5.24 1.32 13.83
N ASN A 118 5.06 1.89 12.65
CA ASN A 118 3.74 2.16 12.10
C ASN A 118 2.90 0.88 11.92
N LEU A 119 3.50 -0.21 11.42
CA LEU A 119 2.78 -1.47 11.22
C LEU A 119 2.27 -2.06 12.55
N ARG A 120 2.99 -1.86 13.67
CA ARG A 120 2.55 -2.32 14.99
C ARG A 120 1.55 -1.38 15.67
N HIS A 121 1.69 -0.07 15.48
CA HIS A 121 0.95 0.94 16.26
C HIS A 121 -0.05 1.74 15.43
N GLY A 122 0.11 1.79 14.11
CA GLY A 122 -0.72 2.59 13.20
C GLY A 122 -2.06 1.96 12.81
N GLY A 123 -2.41 0.78 13.34
CA GLY A 123 -3.70 0.12 13.09
C GLY A 123 -3.72 -0.81 11.88
N SER A 124 -2.56 -1.15 11.29
CA SER A 124 -2.40 -2.22 10.31
C SER A 124 -2.38 -3.59 10.99
N VAL A 125 -2.58 -4.68 10.23
CA VAL A 125 -2.49 -6.04 10.75
C VAL A 125 -1.26 -6.76 10.20
N LEU A 126 -0.54 -7.44 11.10
CA LEU A 126 0.61 -8.27 10.78
C LEU A 126 0.20 -9.74 10.81
N ILE A 127 0.33 -10.43 9.69
CA ILE A 127 -0.09 -11.84 9.53
C ILE A 127 1.10 -12.75 9.24
N ASP A 128 1.08 -13.95 9.84
CA ASP A 128 1.95 -15.04 9.46
C ASP A 128 1.27 -15.89 8.37
N ARG A 129 1.74 -15.75 7.14
CA ARG A 129 1.19 -16.48 5.98
C ARG A 129 1.43 -17.98 6.04
N LYS A 130 2.35 -18.45 6.90
CA LYS A 130 2.58 -19.88 7.13
C LYS A 130 1.51 -20.50 8.04
N LYS A 131 0.68 -19.68 8.67
CA LYS A 131 -0.42 -20.08 9.56
C LYS A 131 -1.76 -19.58 9.02
N PRO A 132 -2.30 -20.18 7.94
CA PRO A 132 -3.46 -19.63 7.22
C PRO A 132 -4.70 -19.39 8.09
N LYS A 133 -5.06 -20.34 8.95
CA LYS A 133 -6.22 -20.21 9.87
C LYS A 133 -6.06 -19.01 10.80
N LEU A 134 -4.88 -18.83 11.40
CA LEU A 134 -4.59 -17.71 12.28
C LEU A 134 -4.61 -16.39 11.50
N ALA A 135 -4.01 -16.35 10.30
CA ALA A 135 -4.00 -15.18 9.45
C ALA A 135 -5.43 -14.73 9.08
N LEU A 136 -6.32 -15.65 8.71
CA LEU A 136 -7.72 -15.33 8.40
C LEU A 136 -8.46 -14.77 9.63
N ASN A 137 -8.25 -15.35 10.83
CA ASN A 137 -8.83 -14.82 12.05
C ASN A 137 -8.34 -13.39 12.38
N GLN A 138 -7.04 -13.14 12.14
CA GLN A 138 -6.47 -11.80 12.30
C GLN A 138 -7.06 -10.80 11.29
N ILE A 139 -7.26 -11.21 10.03
CA ILE A 139 -7.91 -10.38 9.00
C ILE A 139 -9.37 -10.09 9.38
N LYS A 140 -10.13 -11.07 9.91
CA LYS A 140 -11.50 -10.86 10.39
C LYS A 140 -11.56 -9.85 11.55
N ALA A 141 -10.69 -10.00 12.55
CA ALA A 141 -10.59 -9.05 13.66
C ALA A 141 -10.24 -7.63 13.18
N PHE A 142 -9.29 -7.53 12.26
CA PHE A 142 -8.88 -6.28 11.62
C PHE A 142 -10.04 -5.62 10.84
N GLY A 143 -10.77 -6.36 10.01
CA GLY A 143 -11.92 -5.86 9.26
C GLY A 143 -13.01 -5.29 10.20
N LYS A 144 -13.37 -6.03 11.27
CA LYS A 144 -14.32 -5.55 12.30
C LYS A 144 -13.86 -4.23 12.93
N GLN A 145 -12.58 -4.12 13.28
CA GLN A 145 -12.02 -2.90 13.86
C GLN A 145 -12.08 -1.71 12.88
N LEU A 146 -11.72 -1.92 11.61
CA LEU A 146 -11.78 -0.88 10.60
C LEU A 146 -13.21 -0.43 10.32
N ASN A 147 -14.14 -1.37 10.21
CA ASN A 147 -15.57 -1.06 9.99
C ASN A 147 -16.12 -0.17 11.11
N LYS A 148 -15.80 -0.49 12.38
CA LYS A 148 -16.21 0.32 13.54
C LYS A 148 -15.63 1.74 13.49
N LYS A 149 -14.38 1.90 13.04
CA LYS A 149 -13.67 3.21 12.99
C LYS A 149 -13.91 3.99 11.69
N LYS A 150 -14.62 3.42 10.72
CA LYS A 150 -14.77 3.96 9.37
C LYS A 150 -13.43 4.20 8.66
N TYR A 151 -12.42 3.35 8.95
CA TYR A 151 -11.13 3.34 8.29
C TYR A 151 -11.14 2.39 7.09
N SER A 152 -10.13 2.50 6.24
CA SER A 152 -10.05 1.68 5.03
C SER A 152 -9.02 0.57 5.15
N ALA A 153 -9.36 -0.61 4.60
CA ALA A 153 -8.42 -1.71 4.43
C ALA A 153 -7.68 -1.57 3.09
N VAL A 154 -6.40 -1.89 3.07
CA VAL A 154 -5.63 -2.08 1.83
C VAL A 154 -5.15 -3.53 1.79
N ILE A 155 -5.54 -4.23 0.74
CA ILE A 155 -5.17 -5.63 0.53
C ILE A 155 -4.49 -5.80 -0.82
N PHE A 156 -3.39 -6.55 -0.83
CA PHE A 156 -2.70 -7.02 -2.04
C PHE A 156 -3.02 -8.50 -2.23
N PRO A 157 -4.11 -8.85 -2.92
CA PRO A 157 -4.61 -10.23 -2.98
C PRO A 157 -3.69 -11.17 -3.76
N GLU A 158 -2.75 -10.68 -4.54
CA GLU A 158 -1.70 -11.48 -5.17
C GLU A 158 -0.81 -12.22 -4.14
N GLY A 159 -0.80 -11.77 -2.89
CA GLY A 159 -0.02 -12.36 -1.80
C GLY A 159 1.49 -12.15 -1.89
N THR A 160 2.05 -11.87 -3.06
CA THR A 160 3.48 -11.60 -3.28
C THR A 160 3.65 -10.59 -4.40
N ARG A 161 4.79 -9.88 -4.40
CA ARG A 161 5.12 -8.90 -5.46
C ARG A 161 5.35 -9.56 -6.81
N SER A 162 4.90 -8.92 -7.87
CA SER A 162 5.30 -9.25 -9.24
C SER A 162 6.69 -8.66 -9.52
N LYS A 163 7.63 -9.50 -9.98
CA LYS A 163 9.00 -9.06 -10.28
C LYS A 163 9.19 -8.57 -11.72
N ASN A 164 8.24 -8.80 -12.58
CA ASN A 164 8.30 -8.50 -14.01
C ASN A 164 7.12 -7.65 -14.53
N GLY A 165 6.34 -7.10 -13.59
CA GLY A 165 5.18 -6.28 -13.91
C GLY A 165 3.91 -7.06 -14.26
N LYS A 166 4.00 -8.36 -14.55
CA LYS A 166 2.81 -9.18 -14.86
C LYS A 166 1.99 -9.40 -13.59
N PRO A 167 0.72 -9.04 -13.56
CA PRO A 167 -0.15 -9.28 -12.41
C PRO A 167 -0.29 -10.79 -12.13
N LYS A 168 -0.56 -11.12 -10.88
CA LYS A 168 -0.77 -12.51 -10.42
C LYS A 168 -2.22 -12.72 -10.02
N LYS A 169 -2.66 -13.98 -10.13
CA LYS A 169 -3.99 -14.39 -9.70
C LYS A 169 -4.26 -14.04 -8.23
N PHE A 170 -5.47 -13.58 -7.94
CA PHE A 170 -5.88 -13.17 -6.60
C PHE A 170 -6.15 -14.36 -5.68
N GLN A 171 -5.66 -14.28 -4.45
CA GLN A 171 -6.01 -15.16 -3.34
C GLN A 171 -7.31 -14.65 -2.71
N LYS A 172 -8.40 -15.40 -2.90
CA LYS A 172 -9.76 -14.94 -2.59
C LYS A 172 -10.05 -14.86 -1.09
N SER A 173 -9.42 -15.72 -0.26
CA SER A 173 -9.79 -15.89 1.17
C SER A 173 -9.68 -14.61 2.01
N GLY A 174 -8.65 -13.79 1.79
CA GLY A 174 -8.49 -12.52 2.53
C GLY A 174 -9.56 -11.50 2.17
N LEU A 175 -9.95 -11.42 0.89
CA LEU A 175 -11.03 -10.56 0.42
C LEU A 175 -12.39 -10.98 0.99
N LEU A 176 -12.70 -12.28 0.96
CA LEU A 176 -13.94 -12.82 1.54
C LEU A 176 -14.05 -12.49 3.04
N CYS A 177 -12.95 -12.59 3.80
CA CYS A 177 -12.94 -12.18 5.21
C CYS A 177 -13.25 -10.68 5.40
N LEU A 178 -12.72 -9.82 4.51
CA LEU A 178 -13.03 -8.39 4.57
C LEU A 178 -14.47 -8.10 4.17
N PHE A 179 -15.01 -8.76 3.14
CA PHE A 179 -16.41 -8.60 2.74
C PHE A 179 -17.38 -9.01 3.85
N GLU A 180 -17.10 -10.12 4.54
CA GLU A 180 -17.88 -10.58 5.69
C GLU A 180 -17.84 -9.59 6.87
N THR A 181 -16.69 -8.97 7.13
CA THR A 181 -16.47 -8.16 8.34
C THR A 181 -16.65 -6.66 8.14
N MET A 182 -16.72 -6.22 6.88
CA MET A 182 -16.96 -4.84 6.45
C MET A 182 -18.10 -4.79 5.41
N PRO A 183 -19.31 -5.30 5.73
CA PRO A 183 -20.38 -5.53 4.74
C PRO A 183 -20.86 -4.26 4.04
N GLU A 184 -20.81 -3.12 4.72
CA GLU A 184 -21.21 -1.81 4.19
C GLU A 184 -20.08 -1.05 3.49
N ALA A 185 -18.87 -1.64 3.42
CA ALA A 185 -17.75 -1.00 2.75
C ALA A 185 -17.96 -0.98 1.23
N VAL A 186 -17.41 0.04 0.59
CA VAL A 186 -17.25 0.00 -0.87
C VAL A 186 -15.89 -0.58 -1.21
N VAL A 187 -15.81 -1.28 -2.32
CA VAL A 187 -14.56 -1.84 -2.85
C VAL A 187 -14.03 -0.92 -3.94
N VAL A 188 -12.77 -0.53 -3.83
CA VAL A 188 -12.12 0.35 -4.80
C VAL A 188 -10.89 -0.36 -5.35
N PRO A 189 -10.90 -0.78 -6.62
CA PRO A 189 -9.72 -1.32 -7.28
C PRO A 189 -8.66 -0.24 -7.47
N ILE A 190 -7.39 -0.63 -7.32
CA ILE A 190 -6.24 0.24 -7.60
C ILE A 190 -5.25 -0.53 -8.47
N SER A 191 -4.91 0.05 -9.61
CA SER A 191 -3.90 -0.49 -10.52
C SER A 191 -2.59 0.25 -10.35
N VAL A 192 -1.53 -0.49 -10.01
CA VAL A 192 -0.16 0.02 -9.92
C VAL A 192 0.64 -0.46 -11.12
N GLY A 193 1.24 0.47 -11.85
CA GLY A 193 2.06 0.20 -13.00
C GLY A 193 3.50 0.69 -12.84
N ASN A 194 4.45 -0.07 -13.41
CA ASN A 194 5.88 0.25 -13.51
C ASN A 194 6.71 0.23 -12.21
N SER A 195 6.12 0.05 -11.03
CA SER A 195 6.89 0.06 -9.78
C SER A 195 7.82 -1.15 -9.63
N TRP A 196 7.55 -2.27 -10.32
CA TRP A 196 8.43 -3.44 -10.36
C TRP A 196 9.82 -3.10 -10.90
N ARG A 197 9.92 -2.07 -11.75
CA ARG A 197 11.18 -1.62 -12.35
C ARG A 197 12.19 -1.11 -11.32
N PHE A 198 11.76 -0.67 -10.12
CA PHE A 198 12.68 -0.35 -9.05
C PHE A 198 13.49 -1.55 -8.57
N GLY A 199 12.95 -2.76 -8.71
CA GLY A 199 13.61 -4.03 -8.36
C GLY A 199 14.57 -4.56 -9.42
N THR A 200 14.63 -3.96 -10.62
CA THR A 200 15.65 -4.31 -11.61
C THR A 200 17.03 -3.99 -11.03
N HIS A 201 18.04 -4.79 -11.32
CA HIS A 201 19.40 -4.66 -10.75
C HIS A 201 19.45 -4.78 -9.20
N ASN A 202 18.54 -5.56 -8.59
CA ASN A 202 18.49 -5.73 -7.13
C ASN A 202 18.44 -4.41 -6.35
N TYR A 203 17.67 -3.43 -6.86
CA TYR A 203 17.51 -2.08 -6.30
C TYR A 203 18.76 -1.19 -6.33
N PHE A 204 19.86 -1.60 -6.96
CA PHE A 204 21.05 -0.74 -7.12
C PHE A 204 21.81 -1.01 -8.43
N PRO A 205 22.10 0.03 -9.25
CA PRO A 205 21.57 1.38 -9.11
C PRO A 205 20.06 1.44 -9.38
N MET A 206 19.39 2.40 -8.77
CA MET A 206 17.97 2.66 -8.99
C MET A 206 17.75 3.21 -10.41
N PRO A 207 16.67 2.81 -11.08
CA PRO A 207 16.35 3.32 -12.41
C PRO A 207 16.00 4.81 -12.34
N LEU A 208 16.44 5.57 -13.37
CA LEU A 208 16.16 7.00 -13.47
C LEU A 208 14.96 7.28 -14.38
N GLY A 209 14.19 8.32 -14.02
CA GLY A 209 13.12 8.86 -14.83
C GLY A 209 11.89 7.96 -14.97
N LEU A 210 11.66 7.04 -14.02
CA LEU A 210 10.48 6.20 -14.02
C LEU A 210 9.18 7.00 -13.89
N LYS A 211 8.14 6.54 -14.58
CA LYS A 211 6.76 6.94 -14.32
C LYS A 211 6.06 5.81 -13.54
N LEU A 212 5.82 6.03 -12.26
CA LEU A 212 5.02 5.15 -11.44
C LEU A 212 3.56 5.56 -11.60
N HIS A 213 2.73 4.65 -12.08
CA HIS A 213 1.30 4.89 -12.25
C HIS A 213 0.52 4.31 -11.08
N LEU A 214 -0.43 5.08 -10.56
CA LEU A 214 -1.40 4.67 -9.57
C LEU A 214 -2.77 5.12 -10.04
N THR A 215 -3.54 4.18 -10.61
CA THR A 215 -4.91 4.43 -11.07
C THR A 215 -5.88 3.93 -10.02
N VAL A 216 -6.67 4.82 -9.45
CA VAL A 216 -7.75 4.50 -8.50
C VAL A 216 -9.06 4.46 -9.28
N HIS A 217 -9.65 3.28 -9.38
CA HIS A 217 -10.89 3.05 -10.14
C HIS A 217 -12.13 3.51 -9.37
N GLY A 218 -13.29 3.41 -10.01
CA GLY A 218 -14.57 3.73 -9.38
C GLY A 218 -14.90 2.78 -8.22
N PRO A 219 -15.71 3.25 -7.24
CA PRO A 219 -16.16 2.43 -6.13
C PRO A 219 -17.26 1.44 -6.57
N HIS A 220 -17.12 0.18 -6.15
CA HIS A 220 -18.11 -0.88 -6.34
C HIS A 220 -18.79 -1.22 -5.01
N GLN A 221 -20.07 -1.57 -5.02
CA GLN A 221 -20.72 -2.23 -3.89
C GLN A 221 -20.29 -3.70 -3.85
N ILE A 222 -20.16 -4.27 -2.64
CA ILE A 222 -19.86 -5.69 -2.50
C ILE A 222 -21.05 -6.51 -3.04
N ASP A 223 -20.75 -7.43 -3.93
CA ASP A 223 -21.71 -8.42 -4.42
C ASP A 223 -21.73 -9.58 -3.42
N HIS A 224 -22.68 -9.53 -2.47
CA HIS A 224 -22.81 -10.54 -1.42
C HIS A 224 -23.40 -11.87 -1.91
N GLU A 225 -24.13 -11.85 -3.03
CA GLU A 225 -24.73 -13.05 -3.61
C GLU A 225 -23.67 -13.85 -4.37
N ASN A 226 -22.79 -13.16 -5.12
CA ASN A 226 -21.76 -13.79 -5.95
C ASN A 226 -20.35 -13.24 -5.65
N PRO A 227 -19.84 -13.37 -4.40
CA PRO A 227 -18.59 -12.72 -3.99
C PRO A 227 -17.35 -13.26 -4.73
N LEU A 228 -17.37 -14.50 -5.22
CA LEU A 228 -16.26 -15.08 -5.96
C LEU A 228 -16.15 -14.48 -7.38
N ASP A 229 -17.28 -14.33 -8.06
CA ASP A 229 -17.34 -13.71 -9.38
C ASP A 229 -17.03 -12.21 -9.30
N PHE A 230 -17.46 -11.57 -8.20
CA PHE A 230 -17.11 -10.19 -7.93
C PHE A 230 -15.58 -10.00 -7.81
N ILE A 231 -14.89 -10.88 -7.08
CA ILE A 231 -13.43 -10.85 -6.98
C ILE A 231 -12.77 -11.03 -8.37
N GLU A 232 -13.30 -11.90 -9.22
CA GLU A 232 -12.76 -12.10 -10.57
C GLU A 232 -12.97 -10.87 -11.48
N ARG A 233 -14.09 -10.16 -11.33
CA ARG A 233 -14.32 -8.88 -12.02
C ARG A 233 -13.29 -7.81 -11.58
N LEU A 234 -13.05 -7.69 -10.27
CA LEU A 234 -12.04 -6.77 -9.74
C LEU A 234 -10.62 -7.12 -10.23
N GLU A 235 -10.29 -8.42 -10.25
CA GLU A 235 -9.01 -8.92 -10.77
C GLU A 235 -8.84 -8.52 -12.23
N LYS A 236 -9.84 -8.77 -13.06
CA LYS A 236 -9.82 -8.45 -14.49
C LYS A 236 -9.67 -6.94 -14.73
N GLU A 237 -10.41 -6.11 -14.01
CA GLU A 237 -10.35 -4.63 -14.10
C GLU A 237 -8.93 -4.12 -13.80
N ILE A 238 -8.32 -4.59 -12.71
CA ILE A 238 -6.96 -4.21 -12.33
C ILE A 238 -5.93 -4.69 -13.36
N HIS A 239 -6.06 -5.94 -13.83
CA HIS A 239 -5.11 -6.53 -14.77
C HIS A 239 -5.15 -5.86 -16.14
N GLN A 240 -6.32 -5.47 -16.62
CA GLN A 240 -6.47 -4.74 -17.89
C GLN A 240 -5.74 -3.40 -17.84
N GLU A 241 -5.97 -2.58 -16.81
CA GLU A 241 -5.32 -1.28 -16.65
C GLU A 241 -3.78 -1.42 -16.53
N VAL A 242 -3.29 -2.47 -15.85
CA VAL A 242 -1.84 -2.72 -15.71
C VAL A 242 -1.21 -3.12 -17.06
N ALA A 243 -1.92 -3.85 -17.91
CA ALA A 243 -1.42 -4.27 -19.22
C ALA A 243 -1.28 -3.10 -20.20
N GLU A 244 -2.02 -2.02 -20.01
CA GLU A 244 -1.99 -0.81 -20.85
C GLU A 244 -0.88 0.19 -20.46
N LYS A 245 -0.17 -0.02 -19.34
CA LYS A 245 0.86 0.90 -18.79
C LYS A 245 2.27 0.33 -19.00
#